data_0898dd31c85a466b4005dc505f22a9cd
#
_entry.id   0898dd31c85a466b4005dc505f22a9cd
#
_cell.length_a   1.000
_cell.length_b   1.000
_cell.length_c   1.000
_cell.angle_alpha   90.00
_cell.angle_beta   90.00
_cell.angle_gamma   90.00
#
_symmetry.space_group_name_H-M   'P 1'
#
loop_
_entity.id
_entity.type
_entity.pdbx_description
1 polymer ?
#
loop_
_entity_poly.entity_id
_entity_poly.type
_entity_poly.pdbx_seq_one_letter_code
_entity_poly.pdbx_strand_id
1 'polypeptide(L)'
;AYKHYNALDMYQACDDLGRAVEFLKGCEFVEGRLGVLGYCLGGTLAYSLAANEHLSAGVSYYGSGIGEMLNKTPRMAFPFLFHFAGDDHLVAMKEVTRLKPLLSATGDATFRIYEGQRHGFNCVERDSYSMRAALLAKADTLRFLAQHLVR
;
A
#
# COMPACT_ATOMS: atom_id res chain seq x y z
N ALA A 1 19.76 -1.26 -9.53
CA ALA A 1 18.36 -1.34 -9.08
C ALA A 1 17.50 -2.11 -10.09
N TYR A 2 17.42 -1.72 -11.37
CA TYR A 2 16.54 -2.36 -12.39
C TYR A 2 16.78 -3.85 -12.61
N LYS A 3 18.05 -4.30 -12.56
CA LYS A 3 18.38 -5.74 -12.73
C LYS A 3 17.71 -6.59 -11.65
N HIS A 4 17.69 -6.13 -10.40
CA HIS A 4 17.05 -6.85 -9.28
C HIS A 4 15.52 -6.74 -9.34
N TYR A 5 14.99 -5.59 -9.78
CA TYR A 5 13.56 -5.41 -9.98
C TYR A 5 13.00 -6.38 -11.02
N ASN A 6 13.68 -6.51 -12.17
CA ASN A 6 13.25 -7.40 -13.26
C ASN A 6 13.44 -8.90 -12.93
N ALA A 7 14.26 -9.22 -11.93
CA ALA A 7 14.48 -10.59 -11.45
C ALA A 7 13.63 -10.96 -10.23
N LEU A 8 12.79 -10.02 -9.75
CA LEU A 8 11.95 -10.24 -8.57
C LEU A 8 10.83 -11.22 -8.90
N ASP A 9 10.78 -12.33 -8.19
CA ASP A 9 9.61 -13.20 -8.17
C ASP A 9 8.56 -12.60 -7.20
N MET A 10 7.48 -12.06 -7.76
CA MET A 10 6.41 -11.42 -6.99
C MET A 10 5.67 -12.41 -6.09
N TYR A 11 5.58 -13.68 -6.47
CA TYR A 11 4.93 -14.70 -5.65
C TYR A 11 5.79 -15.00 -4.42
N GLN A 12 7.08 -15.23 -4.65
CA GLN A 12 8.03 -15.47 -3.56
C GLN A 12 8.10 -14.26 -2.62
N ALA A 13 8.10 -13.04 -3.16
CA ALA A 13 8.11 -11.82 -2.33
C ALA A 13 6.85 -11.71 -1.45
N CYS A 14 5.67 -12.06 -1.98
CA CYS A 14 4.43 -12.08 -1.18
C CYS A 14 4.49 -13.14 -0.08
N ASP A 15 5.00 -14.34 -0.38
CA ASP A 15 5.15 -15.41 0.60
C ASP A 15 6.15 -15.04 1.71
N ASP A 16 7.28 -14.45 1.34
CA ASP A 16 8.30 -14.01 2.29
C ASP A 16 7.76 -12.91 3.22
N LEU A 17 6.95 -11.99 2.70
CA LEU A 17 6.28 -10.98 3.52
C LEU A 17 5.23 -11.60 4.45
N GLY A 18 4.48 -12.61 3.99
CA GLY A 18 3.58 -13.38 4.84
C GLY A 18 4.32 -14.00 6.03
N ARG A 19 5.45 -14.67 5.75
CA ARG A 19 6.32 -15.25 6.81
C ARG A 19 6.88 -14.18 7.76
N ALA A 20 7.22 -12.99 7.25
CA ALA A 20 7.66 -11.89 8.09
C ALA A 20 6.55 -11.41 9.04
N VAL A 21 5.28 -11.37 8.60
CA VAL A 21 4.13 -11.06 9.47
C VAL A 21 3.98 -12.12 10.57
N GLU A 22 4.04 -13.41 10.22
CA GLU A 22 3.97 -14.50 11.19
C GLU A 22 5.11 -14.43 12.21
N PHE A 23 6.33 -14.16 11.74
CA PHE A 23 7.48 -13.99 12.62
C PHE A 23 7.28 -12.83 13.61
N LEU A 24 6.86 -11.66 13.11
CA LEU A 24 6.60 -10.49 13.98
C LEU A 24 5.50 -10.76 14.99
N LYS A 25 4.44 -11.47 14.59
CA LYS A 25 3.35 -11.85 15.49
C LYS A 25 3.81 -12.74 16.64
N GLY A 26 4.83 -13.58 16.41
CA GLY A 26 5.43 -14.47 17.41
C GLY A 26 6.49 -13.80 18.29
N CYS A 27 6.90 -12.55 18.01
CA CYS A 27 7.92 -11.88 18.80
C CYS A 27 7.35 -11.34 20.11
N GLU A 28 7.99 -11.65 21.24
CA GLU A 28 7.56 -11.22 22.59
C GLU A 28 7.56 -9.69 22.77
N PHE A 29 8.39 -8.98 22.02
CA PHE A 29 8.48 -7.50 22.07
C PHE A 29 7.46 -6.80 21.16
N VAL A 30 6.67 -7.55 20.38
CA VAL A 30 5.61 -6.99 19.54
C VAL A 30 4.30 -7.06 20.30
N GLU A 31 3.93 -5.95 20.90
CA GLU A 31 2.66 -5.81 21.60
C GLU A 31 1.64 -5.07 20.73
N GLY A 32 0.43 -5.63 20.61
CA GLY A 32 -0.68 -4.96 19.95
C GLY A 32 -0.89 -5.35 18.49
N ARG A 33 -1.34 -4.36 17.71
CA ARG A 33 -1.76 -4.56 16.33
C ARG A 33 -0.63 -4.30 15.34
N LEU A 34 -0.55 -5.13 14.30
CA LEU A 34 0.40 -4.94 13.20
C LEU A 34 -0.28 -4.22 12.03
N GLY A 35 0.48 -3.37 11.35
CA GLY A 35 0.08 -2.75 10.10
C GLY A 35 1.13 -2.96 9.02
N VAL A 36 0.72 -2.81 7.76
CA VAL A 36 1.62 -2.84 6.61
C VAL A 36 1.57 -1.51 5.87
N LEU A 37 2.74 -1.01 5.45
CA LEU A 37 2.85 0.20 4.64
C LEU A 37 3.89 -0.02 3.55
N GLY A 38 3.59 0.45 2.33
CA GLY A 38 4.52 0.33 1.23
C GLY A 38 4.42 1.45 0.20
N TYR A 39 5.52 1.66 -0.54
CA TYR A 39 5.67 2.69 -1.57
C TYR A 39 5.98 2.05 -2.92
N CYS A 40 5.38 2.53 -3.99
CA CYS A 40 5.59 2.02 -5.35
C CYS A 40 5.33 0.50 -5.39
N LEU A 41 6.31 -0.31 -5.80
CA LEU A 41 6.27 -1.77 -5.71
C LEU A 41 5.89 -2.25 -4.29
N GLY A 42 6.45 -1.62 -3.25
CA GLY A 42 6.10 -1.91 -1.87
C GLY A 42 4.63 -1.65 -1.55
N GLY A 43 3.99 -0.67 -2.22
CA GLY A 43 2.56 -0.43 -2.10
C GLY A 43 1.71 -1.56 -2.68
N THR A 44 2.17 -2.18 -3.76
CA THR A 44 1.55 -3.38 -4.34
C THR A 44 1.73 -4.60 -3.44
N LEU A 45 2.95 -4.78 -2.93
CA LEU A 45 3.26 -5.84 -1.97
C LEU A 45 2.49 -5.68 -0.65
N ALA A 46 2.31 -4.45 -0.16
CA ALA A 46 1.46 -4.20 1.00
C ALA A 46 0.01 -4.63 0.74
N TYR A 47 -0.53 -4.35 -0.46
CA TYR A 47 -1.86 -4.79 -0.83
C TYR A 47 -1.96 -6.32 -0.98
N SER A 48 -0.91 -7.02 -1.40
CA SER A 48 -0.91 -8.49 -1.48
C SER A 48 -1.15 -9.16 -0.13
N LEU A 49 -0.86 -8.46 0.97
CA LEU A 49 -1.12 -8.91 2.34
C LEU A 49 -2.52 -8.53 2.86
N ALA A 50 -3.37 -7.88 2.07
CA ALA A 50 -4.65 -7.36 2.54
C ALA A 50 -5.64 -8.44 3.02
N ALA A 51 -5.42 -9.71 2.67
CA ALA A 51 -6.19 -10.86 3.17
C ALA A 51 -5.59 -11.51 4.43
N ASN A 52 -4.45 -11.03 4.95
CA ASN A 52 -3.79 -11.59 6.12
C ASN A 52 -4.47 -11.15 7.42
N GLU A 53 -5.09 -12.07 8.14
CA GLU A 53 -5.86 -11.80 9.36
C GLU A 53 -5.02 -11.33 10.57
N HIS A 54 -3.70 -11.42 10.50
CA HIS A 54 -2.80 -10.93 11.55
C HIS A 54 -2.48 -9.43 11.43
N LEU A 55 -2.89 -8.80 10.34
CA LEU A 55 -2.76 -7.36 10.15
C LEU A 55 -4.07 -6.64 10.51
N SER A 56 -3.95 -5.37 10.89
CA SER A 56 -5.07 -4.53 11.32
C SER A 56 -5.21 -3.24 10.52
N ALA A 57 -4.23 -2.88 9.73
CA ALA A 57 -4.26 -1.72 8.84
C ALA A 57 -3.27 -1.87 7.69
N GLY A 58 -3.62 -1.34 6.51
CA GLY A 58 -2.74 -1.31 5.36
C GLY A 58 -2.68 0.06 4.69
N VAL A 59 -1.52 0.44 4.19
CA VAL A 59 -1.32 1.69 3.45
C VAL A 59 -0.47 1.44 2.20
N SER A 60 -0.98 1.87 1.05
CA SER A 60 -0.28 1.83 -0.22
C SER A 60 -0.07 3.23 -0.77
N TYR A 61 1.17 3.62 -1.00
CA TYR A 61 1.53 4.83 -1.73
C TYR A 61 1.83 4.48 -3.19
N TYR A 62 1.04 5.01 -4.11
CA TYR A 62 1.18 4.86 -5.56
C TYR A 62 1.59 3.44 -6.00
N GLY A 63 0.94 2.41 -5.42
CA GLY A 63 1.20 1.01 -5.75
C GLY A 63 0.86 0.71 -7.21
N SER A 64 1.88 0.27 -7.98
CA SER A 64 1.74 -0.08 -9.39
C SER A 64 1.52 -1.59 -9.54
N GLY A 65 0.45 -2.01 -10.25
CA GLY A 65 0.14 -3.44 -10.42
C GLY A 65 -0.85 -4.00 -9.38
N ILE A 66 -1.49 -3.16 -8.56
CA ILE A 66 -2.58 -3.60 -7.64
C ILE A 66 -3.67 -4.36 -8.40
N GLY A 67 -3.99 -3.94 -9.64
CA GLY A 67 -4.98 -4.60 -10.46
C GLY A 67 -4.69 -6.08 -10.77
N GLU A 68 -3.41 -6.45 -10.83
CA GLU A 68 -2.96 -7.82 -11.04
C GLU A 68 -3.10 -8.68 -9.77
N MET A 69 -3.16 -8.05 -8.61
CA MET A 69 -3.32 -8.71 -7.31
C MET A 69 -4.78 -8.94 -6.90
N LEU A 70 -5.76 -8.34 -7.59
CA LEU A 70 -7.18 -8.45 -7.22
C LEU A 70 -7.68 -9.89 -7.10
N ASN A 71 -7.27 -10.76 -8.02
CA ASN A 71 -7.68 -12.18 -7.99
C ASN A 71 -7.07 -12.96 -6.82
N LYS A 72 -5.95 -12.47 -6.27
CA LYS A 72 -5.26 -13.09 -5.13
C LYS A 72 -5.73 -12.54 -3.80
N THR A 73 -6.36 -11.37 -3.82
CA THR A 73 -6.89 -10.68 -2.63
C THR A 73 -8.38 -10.43 -2.84
N PRO A 74 -9.20 -11.48 -2.86
CA PRO A 74 -10.64 -11.37 -3.14
C PRO A 74 -11.39 -10.64 -2.03
N ARG A 75 -10.80 -10.56 -0.83
CA ARG A 75 -11.34 -9.87 0.33
C ARG A 75 -10.21 -9.25 1.15
N MET A 76 -10.36 -7.99 1.52
CA MET A 76 -9.50 -7.36 2.51
C MET A 76 -9.99 -7.73 3.93
N ALA A 77 -9.09 -8.23 4.75
CA ALA A 77 -9.38 -8.61 6.14
C ALA A 77 -9.37 -7.41 7.11
N PHE A 78 -8.82 -6.27 6.67
CA PHE A 78 -8.64 -5.06 7.46
C PHE A 78 -8.76 -3.79 6.61
N PRO A 79 -8.98 -2.60 7.22
CA PRO A 79 -9.05 -1.33 6.52
C PRO A 79 -7.76 -1.00 5.76
N PHE A 80 -7.91 -0.44 4.56
CA PHE A 80 -6.79 -0.14 3.68
C PHE A 80 -6.87 1.29 3.11
N LEU A 81 -5.78 2.05 3.24
CA LEU A 81 -5.63 3.40 2.71
C LEU A 81 -4.76 3.40 1.46
N PHE A 82 -5.30 3.93 0.37
CA PHE A 82 -4.61 4.07 -0.91
C PHE A 82 -4.32 5.54 -1.21
N HIS A 83 -3.06 5.89 -1.40
CA HIS A 83 -2.61 7.18 -1.90
C HIS A 83 -2.21 7.07 -3.37
N PHE A 84 -2.89 7.77 -4.26
CA PHE A 84 -2.58 7.81 -5.69
C PHE A 84 -2.16 9.21 -6.12
N ALA A 85 -1.21 9.28 -7.05
CA ALA A 85 -0.82 10.51 -7.72
C ALA A 85 -1.74 10.75 -8.92
N GLY A 86 -2.19 11.99 -9.14
CA GLY A 86 -3.16 12.32 -10.18
C GLY A 86 -2.55 12.39 -11.59
N ASP A 87 -1.22 12.53 -11.68
CA ASP A 87 -0.45 12.56 -12.94
C ASP A 87 0.64 11.47 -12.94
N ASP A 88 0.23 10.25 -12.60
CA ASP A 88 1.11 9.10 -12.47
C ASP A 88 1.24 8.36 -13.81
N HIS A 89 2.47 8.25 -14.33
CA HIS A 89 2.75 7.53 -15.58
C HIS A 89 2.79 5.99 -15.41
N LEU A 90 2.92 5.47 -14.17
CA LEU A 90 2.90 4.05 -13.86
C LEU A 90 1.51 3.56 -13.43
N VAL A 91 0.70 4.46 -12.85
CA VAL A 91 -0.66 4.16 -12.37
C VAL A 91 -1.60 5.24 -12.89
N ALA A 92 -1.93 5.16 -14.18
CA ALA A 92 -2.78 6.16 -14.82
C ALA A 92 -4.13 6.31 -14.10
N MET A 93 -4.68 7.53 -14.05
CA MET A 93 -5.99 7.81 -13.41
C MET A 93 -7.13 6.95 -13.95
N LYS A 94 -7.07 6.53 -15.22
CA LYS A 94 -8.02 5.56 -15.79
C LYS A 94 -7.99 4.24 -15.01
N GLU A 95 -6.81 3.76 -14.64
CA GLU A 95 -6.65 2.54 -13.84
C GLU A 95 -7.14 2.77 -12.41
N VAL A 96 -6.81 3.88 -11.78
CA VAL A 96 -7.33 4.24 -10.45
C VAL A 96 -8.84 4.27 -10.44
N THR A 97 -9.48 4.88 -11.45
CA THR A 97 -10.94 4.93 -11.58
C THR A 97 -11.55 3.53 -11.70
N ARG A 98 -10.89 2.62 -12.43
CA ARG A 98 -11.31 1.21 -12.57
C ARG A 98 -11.15 0.44 -11.25
N LEU A 99 -10.04 0.67 -10.53
CA LEU A 99 -9.71 -0.05 -9.30
C LEU A 99 -10.60 0.34 -8.12
N LYS A 100 -10.96 1.61 -7.96
CA LYS A 100 -11.72 2.09 -6.81
C LYS A 100 -12.97 1.26 -6.49
N PRO A 101 -13.93 1.05 -7.41
CA PRO A 101 -15.11 0.23 -7.11
C PRO A 101 -14.76 -1.23 -6.81
N LEU A 102 -13.76 -1.79 -7.48
CA LEU A 102 -13.32 -3.17 -7.25
C LEU A 102 -12.73 -3.35 -5.86
N LEU A 103 -11.82 -2.46 -5.45
CA LEU A 103 -11.23 -2.47 -4.13
C LEU A 103 -12.28 -2.21 -3.03
N SER A 104 -13.21 -1.27 -3.23
CA SER A 104 -14.30 -1.03 -2.29
C SER A 104 -15.23 -2.23 -2.13
N ALA A 105 -15.38 -3.06 -3.16
CA ALA A 105 -16.17 -4.29 -3.08
C ALA A 105 -15.48 -5.41 -2.28
N THR A 106 -14.15 -5.34 -2.14
CA THR A 106 -13.38 -6.37 -1.38
C THR A 106 -13.28 -6.08 0.13
N GLY A 107 -13.55 -4.84 0.56
CA GLY A 107 -13.50 -4.47 1.98
C GLY A 107 -13.44 -2.96 2.21
N ASP A 108 -12.99 -2.54 3.39
CA ASP A 108 -12.90 -1.13 3.79
C ASP A 108 -11.69 -0.46 3.11
N ALA A 109 -11.96 0.24 2.01
CA ALA A 109 -10.97 0.93 1.19
C ALA A 109 -11.17 2.45 1.21
N THR A 110 -10.17 3.16 1.70
CA THR A 110 -10.08 4.63 1.66
C THR A 110 -9.11 5.09 0.59
N PHE A 111 -9.49 6.11 -0.20
CA PHE A 111 -8.68 6.62 -1.30
C PHE A 111 -8.34 8.09 -1.10
N ARG A 112 -7.08 8.45 -1.41
CA ARG A 112 -6.58 9.82 -1.51
C ARG A 112 -5.93 10.00 -2.87
N ILE A 113 -6.35 11.01 -3.61
CA ILE A 113 -5.80 11.36 -4.91
C ILE A 113 -5.14 12.73 -4.78
N TYR A 114 -3.89 12.82 -5.18
CA TYR A 114 -3.09 14.05 -5.14
C TYR A 114 -2.97 14.59 -6.56
N GLU A 115 -3.89 15.50 -6.92
CA GLU A 115 -3.98 16.08 -8.26
C GLU A 115 -2.67 16.75 -8.69
N GLY A 116 -2.27 16.55 -9.95
CA GLY A 116 -1.02 17.09 -10.52
C GLY A 116 0.27 16.48 -9.94
N GLN A 117 0.16 15.51 -9.04
CA GLN A 117 1.34 14.85 -8.49
C GLN A 117 1.76 13.67 -9.36
N ARG A 118 3.07 13.46 -9.47
CA ARG A 118 3.68 12.36 -10.24
C ARG A 118 4.03 11.17 -9.35
N HIS A 119 4.28 10.03 -9.98
CA HIS A 119 4.75 8.82 -9.27
C HIS A 119 5.96 9.11 -8.39
N GLY A 120 5.92 8.65 -7.14
CA GLY A 120 7.01 8.86 -6.19
C GLY A 120 7.02 10.24 -5.53
N PHE A 121 5.91 10.99 -5.51
CA PHE A 121 5.81 12.34 -4.93
C PHE A 121 6.24 12.41 -3.44
N ASN A 122 6.34 11.28 -2.76
CA ASN A 122 6.77 11.21 -1.36
C ASN A 122 8.29 10.94 -1.20
N CYS A 123 9.03 10.74 -2.31
CA CYS A 123 10.45 10.41 -2.27
C CYS A 123 11.29 11.68 -2.48
N VAL A 124 11.99 12.12 -1.44
CA VAL A 124 12.75 13.40 -1.43
C VAL A 124 13.90 13.44 -2.44
N GLU A 125 14.43 12.27 -2.86
CA GLU A 125 15.51 12.17 -3.84
C GLU A 125 15.02 12.18 -5.29
N ARG A 126 13.71 12.34 -5.53
CA ARG A 126 13.14 12.35 -6.89
C ARG A 126 12.69 13.75 -7.31
N ASP A 127 12.82 14.05 -8.59
CA ASP A 127 12.29 15.29 -9.20
C ASP A 127 10.75 15.38 -9.12
N SER A 128 10.08 14.26 -8.83
CA SER A 128 8.64 14.21 -8.59
C SER A 128 8.26 14.55 -7.15
N TYR A 129 9.22 14.78 -6.26
CA TYR A 129 8.93 15.10 -4.86
C TYR A 129 8.08 16.36 -4.73
N SER A 130 7.05 16.25 -3.93
CA SER A 130 6.18 17.37 -3.56
C SER A 130 6.05 17.42 -2.05
N MET A 131 6.73 18.37 -1.41
CA MET A 131 6.66 18.54 0.05
C MET A 131 5.21 18.64 0.55
N ARG A 132 4.37 19.41 -0.13
CA ARG A 132 2.97 19.59 0.25
C ARG A 132 2.20 18.27 0.19
N ALA A 133 2.30 17.54 -0.91
CA ALA A 133 1.59 16.26 -1.08
C ALA A 133 2.13 15.20 -0.11
N ALA A 134 3.44 15.14 0.09
CA ALA A 134 4.08 14.22 1.03
C ALA A 134 3.62 14.45 2.47
N LEU A 135 3.55 15.72 2.92
CA LEU A 135 3.07 16.07 4.25
C LEU A 135 1.58 15.74 4.46
N LEU A 136 0.73 16.02 3.46
CA LEU A 136 -0.69 15.67 3.51
C LEU A 136 -0.89 14.15 3.55
N ALA A 137 -0.18 13.41 2.70
CA ALA A 137 -0.25 11.96 2.67
C ALA A 137 0.25 11.35 3.99
N LYS A 138 1.33 11.88 4.56
CA LYS A 138 1.85 11.45 5.86
C LYS A 138 0.84 11.72 6.98
N ALA A 139 0.21 12.89 6.99
CA ALA A 139 -0.81 13.22 8.00
C ALA A 139 -2.02 12.27 7.92
N ASP A 140 -2.53 11.99 6.72
CA ASP A 140 -3.62 11.03 6.53
C ASP A 140 -3.21 9.61 6.93
N THR A 141 -1.99 9.19 6.58
CA THR A 141 -1.43 7.89 6.97
C THR A 141 -1.34 7.75 8.49
N LEU A 142 -0.76 8.76 9.18
CA LEU A 142 -0.62 8.70 10.64
C LEU A 142 -1.97 8.67 11.35
N ARG A 143 -2.93 9.47 10.88
CA ARG A 143 -4.30 9.45 11.41
C ARG A 143 -4.95 8.08 11.22
N PHE A 144 -4.85 7.52 10.02
CA PHE A 144 -5.38 6.21 9.68
C PHE A 144 -4.75 5.10 10.53
N LEU A 145 -3.43 5.07 10.63
CA LEU A 145 -2.73 4.08 11.44
C LEU A 145 -3.05 4.22 12.94
N ALA A 146 -3.12 5.46 13.46
CA ALA A 146 -3.52 5.69 14.86
C ALA A 146 -4.94 5.17 15.14
N GLN A 147 -5.87 5.37 14.21
CA GLN A 147 -7.25 4.90 14.35
C GLN A 147 -7.35 3.37 14.41
N HIS A 148 -6.49 2.64 13.71
CA HIS A 148 -6.62 1.19 13.56
C HIS A 148 -5.58 0.38 14.34
N LEU A 149 -4.43 0.96 14.71
CA LEU A 149 -3.36 0.28 15.42
C LEU A 149 -3.29 0.63 16.91
N VAL A 150 -3.65 1.87 17.28
CA VAL A 150 -3.62 2.31 18.68
C VAL A 150 -4.93 1.89 19.37
N ARG A 151 -4.81 1.32 20.57
CA ARG A 151 -5.95 0.95 21.42
C ARG A 151 -6.36 2.11 22.32
#